data_9fb6e6d23c5085179e3eafc2948a2be2
#
_entry.id   9fb6e6d23c5085179e3eafc2948a2be2
#
_cell.length_a   1.000
_cell.length_b   1.000
_cell.length_c   1.000
_cell.angle_alpha   90.00
_cell.angle_beta   90.00
_cell.angle_gamma   90.00
#
_symmetry.space_group_name_H-M   'P 1'
#
loop_
_entity.id
_entity.type
_entity.pdbx_description
1 polymer ?
#
loop_
_entity_poly.entity_id
_entity_poly.type
_entity_poly.pdbx_seq_one_letter_code
_entity_poly.pdbx_strand_id
1 'polypeptide(L)'
;MKRTIELTRIAVDGDTVKYEIHDNTGLGLLRKEKVEAQIQFHNADAFGFEPDKLPESVLALPITLYLLPVTFFYHIELILSSIDNTLYHNIPTLYAAYSQMYGPFKEEWRGKIVAKEIVANQMPDARYDRIVFFSGGVDAIHAGINNPGKRNVLVSVPSIEVHSRNEGALRNEKFVMIKEFSRVIGSDWLLVANDFNQVVFDDEIGRNGKITRYLRNTLQLNTVAFNHSGFWGMRYIPNLCSVAPFAYAMGIKE
;
A
#
# COMPACT_ATOMS: atom_id res chain seq x y z
N MET A 1 22.55 13.35 13.59
CA MET A 1 22.25 11.93 13.33
C MET A 1 21.31 11.87 12.14
N LYS A 2 21.56 11.04 11.13
CA LYS A 2 20.62 10.87 10.02
C LYS A 2 19.37 10.17 10.54
N ARG A 3 18.20 10.62 10.10
CA ARG A 3 16.92 9.99 10.41
C ARG A 3 16.65 8.94 9.37
N THR A 4 16.51 7.68 9.78
CA THR A 4 16.30 6.58 8.85
C THR A 4 15.14 5.70 9.28
N ILE A 5 14.41 5.19 8.31
CA ILE A 5 13.56 4.01 8.45
C ILE A 5 14.16 2.93 7.56
N GLU A 6 14.32 1.73 8.08
CA GLU A 6 14.95 0.63 7.36
C GLU A 6 14.00 -0.56 7.26
N LEU A 7 13.79 -1.06 6.04
CA LEU A 7 13.17 -2.35 5.78
C LEU A 7 14.27 -3.42 5.92
N THR A 8 14.34 -4.05 7.09
CA THR A 8 15.44 -4.95 7.44
C THR A 8 15.26 -6.36 6.92
N ARG A 9 13.99 -6.78 6.71
CA ARG A 9 13.70 -8.14 6.25
C ARG A 9 12.36 -8.19 5.51
N ILE A 10 12.32 -9.00 4.45
CA ILE A 10 11.10 -9.51 3.82
C ILE A 10 11.16 -11.03 3.92
N ALA A 11 10.10 -11.65 4.40
CA ALA A 11 9.99 -13.10 4.48
C ALA A 11 8.64 -13.54 3.92
N VAL A 12 8.63 -14.66 3.22
CA VAL A 12 7.41 -15.27 2.68
C VAL A 12 7.11 -16.56 3.46
N ASP A 13 5.84 -16.74 3.79
CA ASP A 13 5.32 -17.90 4.51
C ASP A 13 3.98 -18.27 3.86
N GLY A 14 4.02 -19.19 2.89
CA GLY A 14 2.88 -19.55 2.06
C GLY A 14 2.32 -18.36 1.27
N ASP A 15 1.07 -17.99 1.55
CA ASP A 15 0.37 -16.85 0.94
C ASP A 15 0.62 -15.50 1.64
N THR A 16 1.54 -15.47 2.62
CA THR A 16 1.77 -14.32 3.48
C THR A 16 3.19 -13.75 3.27
N VAL A 17 3.26 -12.43 3.03
CA VAL A 17 4.51 -11.67 2.99
C VAL A 17 4.65 -10.88 4.29
N LYS A 18 5.75 -11.08 5.01
CA LYS A 18 6.05 -10.45 6.30
C LYS A 18 7.19 -9.46 6.14
N TYR A 19 7.09 -8.31 6.78
CA TYR A 19 8.05 -7.21 6.75
C TYR A 19 8.54 -6.91 8.15
N GLU A 20 9.85 -6.71 8.30
CA GLU A 20 10.45 -6.15 9.52
C GLU A 20 10.99 -4.75 9.22
N ILE A 21 10.59 -3.76 10.03
CA ILE A 21 10.88 -2.35 9.80
C ILE A 21 11.49 -1.77 11.07
N HIS A 22 12.61 -1.06 10.94
CA HIS A 22 13.28 -0.36 12.03
C HIS A 22 13.09 1.15 11.88
N ASP A 23 12.66 1.81 12.96
CA ASP A 23 12.59 3.27 13.09
C ASP A 23 13.80 3.80 13.86
N ASN A 24 14.79 4.29 13.12
CA ASN A 24 15.98 4.94 13.68
C ASN A 24 15.86 6.49 13.62
N THR A 25 14.64 7.02 13.50
CA THR A 25 14.45 8.47 13.37
C THR A 25 14.58 9.22 14.69
N GLY A 26 14.33 8.56 15.80
CA GLY A 26 14.20 9.17 17.12
C GLY A 26 12.93 10.04 17.28
N LEU A 27 12.02 10.01 16.30
CA LEU A 27 10.77 10.80 16.29
C LEU A 27 9.57 10.00 16.78
N GLY A 28 9.70 8.68 16.91
CA GLY A 28 8.60 7.78 17.26
C GLY A 28 7.48 7.84 16.21
N LEU A 29 7.83 7.76 14.93
CA LEU A 29 6.87 7.79 13.83
C LEU A 29 6.19 6.44 13.64
N LEU A 30 6.90 5.37 13.91
CA LEU A 30 6.34 4.04 13.96
C LEU A 30 5.91 3.70 15.39
N ARG A 31 5.01 2.75 15.53
CA ARG A 31 4.46 2.35 16.85
C ARG A 31 5.51 1.82 17.82
N LYS A 32 6.60 1.29 17.30
CA LYS A 32 7.76 0.79 18.05
C LYS A 32 9.01 1.04 17.21
N GLU A 33 10.19 0.97 17.84
CA GLU A 33 11.47 1.01 17.11
C GLU A 33 11.59 -0.12 16.08
N LYS A 34 11.07 -1.32 16.43
CA LYS A 34 10.94 -2.45 15.52
C LYS A 34 9.47 -2.78 15.35
N VAL A 35 8.99 -2.73 14.12
CA VAL A 35 7.61 -3.05 13.75
C VAL A 35 7.62 -4.21 12.77
N GLU A 36 6.67 -5.13 12.97
CA GLU A 36 6.35 -6.17 12.01
C GLU A 36 5.05 -5.80 11.30
N ALA A 37 5.00 -6.07 10.01
CA ALA A 37 3.81 -5.88 9.18
C ALA A 37 3.67 -7.05 8.22
N GLN A 38 2.47 -7.28 7.72
CA GLN A 38 2.24 -8.38 6.78
C GLN A 38 1.14 -8.08 5.76
N ILE A 39 1.22 -8.82 4.65
CA ILE A 39 0.16 -8.93 3.65
C ILE A 39 -0.17 -10.40 3.50
N GLN A 40 -1.45 -10.74 3.47
CA GLN A 40 -1.94 -12.08 3.19
C GLN A 40 -2.84 -12.09 1.96
N PHE A 41 -2.61 -13.05 1.05
CA PHE A 41 -3.31 -13.20 -0.23
C PHE A 41 -4.25 -14.40 -0.17
N HIS A 42 -5.50 -14.20 0.21
CA HIS A 42 -6.51 -15.26 0.29
C HIS A 42 -7.02 -15.64 -1.11
N ASN A 43 -7.15 -16.92 -1.36
CA ASN A 43 -7.48 -17.52 -2.66
C ASN A 43 -6.34 -17.42 -3.70
N ALA A 44 -5.09 -17.24 -3.25
CA ALA A 44 -3.91 -17.13 -4.10
C ALA A 44 -3.66 -18.40 -4.94
N ASP A 45 -3.93 -19.57 -4.37
CA ASP A 45 -3.76 -20.88 -5.00
C ASP A 45 -4.58 -21.02 -6.29
N ALA A 46 -5.77 -20.41 -6.36
CA ALA A 46 -6.62 -20.44 -7.56
C ALA A 46 -5.92 -19.81 -8.78
N PHE A 47 -4.92 -18.96 -8.54
CA PHE A 47 -4.13 -18.28 -9.57
C PHE A 47 -2.77 -18.95 -9.81
N GLY A 48 -2.38 -19.93 -8.99
CA GLY A 48 -1.01 -20.41 -8.92
C GLY A 48 -0.05 -19.28 -8.54
N PHE A 49 -0.49 -18.36 -7.67
CA PHE A 49 0.32 -17.25 -7.20
C PHE A 49 1.21 -17.71 -6.04
N GLU A 50 2.50 -17.60 -6.22
CA GLU A 50 3.54 -18.04 -5.30
C GLU A 50 4.42 -16.82 -4.97
N PRO A 51 4.16 -16.11 -3.84
CA PRO A 51 4.92 -14.92 -3.48
C PRO A 51 6.42 -15.17 -3.30
N ASP A 52 6.82 -16.36 -2.88
CA ASP A 52 8.23 -16.76 -2.67
C ASP A 52 9.06 -16.81 -3.97
N LYS A 53 8.39 -16.86 -5.13
CA LYS A 53 9.03 -16.81 -6.45
C LYS A 53 9.22 -15.40 -6.98
N LEU A 54 8.73 -14.38 -6.27
CA LEU A 54 8.83 -13.01 -6.72
C LEU A 54 10.15 -12.35 -6.33
N PRO A 55 10.67 -11.42 -7.15
CA PRO A 55 11.79 -10.58 -6.77
C PRO A 55 11.51 -9.79 -5.48
N GLU A 56 12.51 -9.68 -4.62
CA GLU A 56 12.41 -8.90 -3.38
C GLU A 56 11.99 -7.46 -3.65
N SER A 57 12.48 -6.85 -4.74
CA SER A 57 12.12 -5.50 -5.16
C SER A 57 10.63 -5.32 -5.49
N VAL A 58 9.96 -6.39 -5.93
CA VAL A 58 8.50 -6.42 -6.16
C VAL A 58 7.76 -6.60 -4.83
N LEU A 59 8.24 -7.51 -3.98
CA LEU A 59 7.66 -7.71 -2.65
C LEU A 59 7.79 -6.47 -1.76
N ALA A 60 8.84 -5.66 -1.96
CA ALA A 60 9.05 -4.41 -1.22
C ALA A 60 8.08 -3.27 -1.63
N LEU A 61 7.46 -3.32 -2.82
CA LEU A 61 6.61 -2.24 -3.33
C LEU A 61 5.53 -1.78 -2.36
N PRO A 62 4.71 -2.68 -1.77
CA PRO A 62 3.60 -2.26 -0.92
C PRO A 62 4.04 -1.45 0.29
N ILE A 63 5.00 -1.98 1.04
CA ILE A 63 5.47 -1.33 2.27
C ILE A 63 6.27 -0.06 1.97
N THR A 64 7.03 -0.04 0.86
CA THR A 64 7.75 1.15 0.40
C THR A 64 6.77 2.28 0.10
N LEU A 65 5.72 2.01 -0.68
CA LEU A 65 4.69 3.00 -1.02
C LEU A 65 3.89 3.46 0.21
N TYR A 66 3.71 2.58 1.19
CA TYR A 66 3.07 2.94 2.45
C TYR A 66 3.93 3.90 3.30
N LEU A 67 5.26 3.70 3.34
CA LEU A 67 6.18 4.53 4.10
C LEU A 67 6.60 5.81 3.38
N LEU A 68 6.47 5.85 2.06
CA LEU A 68 6.95 6.96 1.23
C LEU A 68 6.42 8.34 1.67
N PRO A 69 5.10 8.54 1.95
CA PRO A 69 4.59 9.81 2.44
C PRO A 69 5.25 10.28 3.74
N VAL A 70 5.56 9.36 4.64
CA VAL A 70 6.24 9.68 5.90
C VAL A 70 7.64 10.22 5.62
N THR A 71 8.34 9.65 4.62
CA THR A 71 9.68 10.12 4.23
C THR A 71 9.63 11.55 3.69
N PHE A 72 8.59 11.89 2.94
CA PHE A 72 8.43 13.21 2.35
C PHE A 72 8.28 14.31 3.41
N PHE A 73 7.48 14.05 4.46
CA PHE A 73 7.22 15.07 5.48
C PHE A 73 8.34 15.25 6.49
N TYR A 74 9.14 14.24 6.73
CA TYR A 74 10.09 14.25 7.85
C TYR A 74 11.57 14.23 7.45
N HIS A 75 11.90 14.37 6.16
CA HIS A 75 13.26 14.29 5.64
C HIS A 75 13.97 12.99 6.07
N ILE A 76 13.27 11.90 5.94
CA ILE A 76 13.74 10.59 6.36
C ILE A 76 14.41 9.89 5.17
N GLU A 77 15.50 9.20 5.41
CA GLU A 77 16.02 8.24 4.45
C GLU A 77 15.32 6.89 4.68
N LEU A 78 14.66 6.37 3.64
CA LEU A 78 14.13 5.01 3.62
C LEU A 78 15.19 4.09 3.03
N ILE A 79 15.67 3.13 3.85
CA ILE A 79 16.72 2.19 3.48
C ILE A 79 16.08 0.88 3.07
N LEU A 80 16.45 0.37 1.89
CA LEU A 80 15.94 -0.87 1.30
C LEU A 80 17.10 -1.73 0.79
N SER A 81 16.94 -3.06 0.78
CA SER A 81 17.88 -3.96 0.10
C SER A 81 17.77 -3.76 -1.42
N SER A 82 16.55 -3.78 -1.95
CA SER A 82 16.30 -3.60 -3.38
C SER A 82 15.03 -2.78 -3.62
N ILE A 83 14.98 -2.13 -4.77
CA ILE A 83 13.81 -1.38 -5.23
C ILE A 83 13.58 -1.62 -6.73
N ASP A 84 12.32 -1.67 -7.14
CA ASP A 84 11.96 -1.71 -8.54
C ASP A 84 12.37 -0.42 -9.26
N ASN A 85 12.97 -0.56 -10.44
CA ASN A 85 13.49 0.56 -11.23
C ASN A 85 12.38 1.55 -11.63
N THR A 86 11.19 1.04 -11.96
CA THR A 86 10.05 1.89 -12.33
C THR A 86 9.60 2.73 -11.14
N LEU A 87 9.46 2.13 -9.95
CA LEU A 87 9.15 2.89 -8.74
C LEU A 87 10.23 3.92 -8.45
N TYR A 88 11.51 3.52 -8.48
CA TYR A 88 12.62 4.42 -8.15
C TYR A 88 12.61 5.70 -8.99
N HIS A 89 12.44 5.57 -10.31
CA HIS A 89 12.38 6.71 -11.23
C HIS A 89 11.09 7.54 -11.13
N ASN A 90 10.00 6.98 -10.60
CA ASN A 90 8.74 7.68 -10.42
C ASN A 90 8.58 8.35 -9.05
N ILE A 91 9.52 8.21 -8.11
CA ILE A 91 9.47 8.89 -6.80
C ILE A 91 9.34 10.41 -6.93
N PRO A 92 10.06 11.13 -7.82
CA PRO A 92 9.86 12.56 -8.02
C PRO A 92 8.43 12.92 -8.45
N THR A 93 7.82 12.11 -9.29
CA THR A 93 6.44 12.29 -9.75
C THR A 93 5.44 12.10 -8.59
N LEU A 94 5.65 11.08 -7.77
CA LEU A 94 4.85 10.85 -6.57
C LEU A 94 4.99 12.02 -5.58
N TYR A 95 6.20 12.50 -5.34
CA TYR A 95 6.43 13.68 -4.51
C TYR A 95 5.68 14.91 -5.02
N ALA A 96 5.73 15.18 -6.33
CA ALA A 96 5.00 16.28 -6.95
C ALA A 96 3.49 16.13 -6.80
N ALA A 97 2.95 14.91 -6.97
CA ALA A 97 1.52 14.63 -6.78
C ALA A 97 1.08 14.87 -5.34
N TYR A 98 1.84 14.39 -4.36
CA TYR A 98 1.58 14.66 -2.94
C TYR A 98 1.65 16.15 -2.62
N SER A 99 2.61 16.87 -3.20
CA SER A 99 2.73 18.32 -3.06
C SER A 99 1.51 19.06 -3.61
N GLN A 100 0.95 18.60 -4.73
CA GLN A 100 -0.27 19.18 -5.28
C GLN A 100 -1.52 18.88 -4.43
N MET A 101 -1.61 17.67 -3.85
CA MET A 101 -2.74 17.27 -3.02
C MET A 101 -2.77 17.99 -1.67
N TYR A 102 -1.61 18.18 -1.04
CA TYR A 102 -1.52 18.58 0.37
C TYR A 102 -0.97 20.00 0.56
N GLY A 103 -0.63 20.68 -0.51
CA GLY A 103 -0.06 22.02 -0.51
C GLY A 103 1.40 22.02 -0.97
N PRO A 104 1.97 23.19 -1.25
CA PRO A 104 3.30 23.29 -1.83
C PRO A 104 4.36 22.75 -0.86
N PHE A 105 4.92 21.60 -1.19
CA PHE A 105 6.04 21.03 -0.46
C PHE A 105 7.32 21.76 -0.87
N LYS A 106 8.21 21.94 0.08
CA LYS A 106 9.56 22.43 -0.21
C LYS A 106 10.41 21.28 -0.73
N GLU A 107 11.32 21.56 -1.66
CA GLU A 107 12.21 20.54 -2.23
C GLU A 107 13.04 19.83 -1.15
N GLU A 108 13.45 20.57 -0.12
CA GLU A 108 14.18 20.01 1.02
C GLU A 108 13.36 18.99 1.83
N TRP A 109 12.03 18.92 1.66
CA TRP A 109 11.17 17.92 2.33
C TRP A 109 11.13 16.59 1.59
N ARG A 110 11.69 16.54 0.42
CA ARG A 110 11.76 15.31 -0.34
C ARG A 110 12.64 14.31 0.41
N GLY A 111 11.99 13.25 0.89
CA GLY A 111 12.68 12.12 1.50
C GLY A 111 13.58 11.43 0.49
N LYS A 112 14.57 10.71 0.99
CA LYS A 112 15.53 9.98 0.17
C LYS A 112 15.32 8.49 0.30
N ILE A 113 15.24 7.79 -0.83
CA ILE A 113 15.34 6.34 -0.85
C ILE A 113 16.79 5.95 -1.11
N VAL A 114 17.30 5.07 -0.27
CA VAL A 114 18.62 4.48 -0.37
C VAL A 114 18.45 2.98 -0.54
N ALA A 115 18.56 2.49 -1.75
CA ALA A 115 18.52 1.07 -2.06
C ALA A 115 19.93 0.56 -2.36
N LYS A 116 20.25 -0.66 -1.92
CA LYS A 116 21.52 -1.31 -2.28
C LYS A 116 21.51 -1.70 -3.76
N GLU A 117 20.34 -2.05 -4.27
CA GLU A 117 20.15 -2.48 -5.65
C GLU A 117 18.88 -1.85 -6.26
N ILE A 118 18.97 -1.41 -7.51
CA ILE A 118 17.83 -0.97 -8.32
C ILE A 118 17.61 -2.04 -9.39
N VAL A 119 16.47 -2.72 -9.33
CA VAL A 119 16.18 -3.90 -10.15
C VAL A 119 15.20 -3.56 -11.28
N ALA A 120 15.61 -3.82 -12.52
CA ALA A 120 14.72 -3.72 -13.68
C ALA A 120 13.91 -5.02 -13.82
N ASN A 121 12.76 -5.08 -13.16
CA ASN A 121 11.87 -6.22 -13.24
C ASN A 121 11.15 -6.27 -14.59
N GLN A 122 11.04 -7.47 -15.15
CA GLN A 122 10.27 -7.71 -16.36
C GLN A 122 8.94 -8.35 -15.99
N MET A 123 7.85 -7.68 -16.32
CA MET A 123 6.52 -8.24 -16.13
C MET A 123 6.32 -9.48 -17.02
N PRO A 124 5.76 -10.57 -16.49
CA PRO A 124 5.40 -11.71 -17.31
C PRO A 124 4.24 -11.38 -18.28
N ASP A 125 3.97 -12.29 -19.20
CA ASP A 125 2.81 -12.17 -20.09
C ASP A 125 1.50 -12.09 -19.32
N ALA A 126 0.59 -11.23 -19.78
CA ALA A 126 -0.66 -10.96 -19.12
C ALA A 126 -1.58 -12.20 -19.08
N ARG A 127 -1.85 -12.70 -17.88
CA ARG A 127 -2.83 -13.75 -17.63
C ARG A 127 -4.24 -13.17 -17.45
N TYR A 128 -4.31 -11.94 -16.97
CA TYR A 128 -5.53 -11.16 -16.79
C TYR A 128 -5.35 -9.77 -17.38
N ASP A 129 -6.46 -9.15 -17.76
CA ASP A 129 -6.43 -7.84 -18.42
C ASP A 129 -6.41 -6.71 -17.39
N ARG A 130 -7.13 -6.88 -16.27
CA ARG A 130 -7.23 -5.85 -15.22
C ARG A 130 -7.60 -6.38 -13.84
N ILE A 131 -7.34 -5.55 -12.85
CA ILE A 131 -7.88 -5.65 -11.50
C ILE A 131 -9.07 -4.73 -11.35
N VAL A 132 -10.16 -5.26 -10.81
CA VAL A 132 -11.33 -4.47 -10.39
C VAL A 132 -11.39 -4.49 -8.87
N PHE A 133 -11.12 -3.35 -8.24
CA PHE A 133 -11.24 -3.23 -6.79
C PHE A 133 -12.70 -3.34 -6.36
N PHE A 134 -12.99 -4.30 -5.51
CA PHE A 134 -14.34 -4.64 -5.08
C PHE A 134 -14.54 -4.37 -3.58
N SER A 135 -15.26 -3.30 -3.28
CA SER A 135 -15.66 -2.95 -1.91
C SER A 135 -17.06 -3.46 -1.54
N GLY A 136 -17.85 -3.90 -2.54
CA GLY A 136 -19.27 -4.22 -2.42
C GLY A 136 -20.19 -3.01 -2.60
N GLY A 137 -19.65 -1.83 -2.84
CA GLY A 137 -20.42 -0.63 -3.20
C GLY A 137 -20.92 -0.65 -4.65
N VAL A 138 -21.90 0.21 -4.96
CA VAL A 138 -22.57 0.29 -6.28
C VAL A 138 -21.56 0.49 -7.42
N ASP A 139 -20.57 1.36 -7.24
CA ASP A 139 -19.56 1.65 -8.27
C ASP A 139 -18.68 0.42 -8.56
N ALA A 140 -18.31 -0.34 -7.53
CA ALA A 140 -17.53 -1.57 -7.67
C ALA A 140 -18.33 -2.67 -8.38
N ILE A 141 -19.61 -2.80 -8.07
CA ILE A 141 -20.55 -3.72 -8.74
C ILE A 141 -20.69 -3.31 -10.20
N HIS A 142 -20.92 -2.04 -10.47
CA HIS A 142 -21.03 -1.50 -11.83
C HIS A 142 -19.76 -1.76 -12.66
N ALA A 143 -18.58 -1.48 -12.09
CA ALA A 143 -17.29 -1.74 -12.74
C ALA A 143 -17.09 -3.22 -13.05
N GLY A 144 -17.53 -4.14 -12.18
CA GLY A 144 -17.46 -5.58 -12.39
C GLY A 144 -18.37 -6.06 -13.54
N ILE A 145 -19.57 -5.51 -13.66
CA ILE A 145 -20.59 -5.94 -14.64
C ILE A 145 -20.30 -5.36 -16.03
N ASN A 146 -19.87 -4.11 -16.13
CA ASN A 146 -19.80 -3.35 -17.39
C ASN A 146 -18.51 -3.55 -18.19
N ASN A 147 -17.78 -4.62 -17.95
CA ASN A 147 -16.57 -4.96 -18.73
C ASN A 147 -16.63 -6.38 -19.29
N PRO A 148 -17.66 -6.71 -20.06
CA PRO A 148 -17.78 -8.04 -20.68
C PRO A 148 -16.63 -8.28 -21.65
N GLY A 149 -16.12 -9.51 -21.69
CA GLY A 149 -15.07 -9.92 -22.62
C GLY A 149 -13.64 -9.65 -22.17
N LYS A 150 -13.43 -9.01 -21.00
CA LYS A 150 -12.12 -8.90 -20.35
C LYS A 150 -11.97 -9.93 -19.25
N ARG A 151 -10.76 -10.49 -19.14
CA ARG A 151 -10.40 -11.39 -18.04
C ARG A 151 -10.10 -10.55 -16.79
N ASN A 152 -11.14 -10.26 -16.02
CA ASN A 152 -11.03 -9.45 -14.81
C ASN A 152 -10.72 -10.31 -13.59
N VAL A 153 -9.97 -9.75 -12.65
CA VAL A 153 -9.87 -10.25 -11.27
C VAL A 153 -10.53 -9.25 -10.35
N LEU A 154 -11.51 -9.72 -9.58
CA LEU A 154 -12.07 -8.92 -8.48
C LEU A 154 -11.11 -8.96 -7.30
N VAL A 155 -10.70 -7.82 -6.80
CA VAL A 155 -9.81 -7.74 -5.63
C VAL A 155 -10.45 -6.92 -4.52
N SER A 156 -10.57 -7.52 -3.33
CA SER A 156 -10.97 -6.80 -2.12
C SER A 156 -9.78 -6.59 -1.19
N VAL A 157 -9.68 -5.37 -0.63
CA VAL A 157 -8.64 -5.01 0.36
C VAL A 157 -9.33 -4.50 1.62
N PRO A 158 -9.78 -5.39 2.53
CA PRO A 158 -10.62 -5.03 3.68
C PRO A 158 -9.98 -4.06 4.66
N SER A 159 -8.64 -4.07 4.79
CA SER A 159 -7.89 -3.18 5.70
C SER A 159 -8.07 -1.69 5.41
N ILE A 160 -8.56 -1.32 4.22
CA ILE A 160 -8.87 0.06 3.87
C ILE A 160 -10.10 0.58 4.62
N GLU A 161 -11.05 -0.29 4.93
CA GLU A 161 -12.37 0.08 5.46
C GLU A 161 -12.45 -0.01 6.99
N VAL A 162 -11.43 -0.59 7.64
CA VAL A 162 -11.53 -0.96 9.06
C VAL A 162 -10.96 0.11 9.98
N HIS A 163 -11.86 0.81 10.65
CA HIS A 163 -11.59 1.60 11.86
C HIS A 163 -12.21 0.98 13.12
N SER A 164 -12.75 -0.23 13.05
CA SER A 164 -13.56 -0.80 14.11
C SER A 164 -12.93 -2.03 14.78
N ARG A 165 -13.33 -2.26 16.03
CA ARG A 165 -12.91 -3.38 16.89
C ARG A 165 -13.33 -4.77 16.38
N ASN A 166 -13.93 -4.88 15.19
CA ASN A 166 -14.47 -6.12 14.60
C ASN A 166 -13.80 -6.52 13.28
N GLU A 167 -12.48 -6.41 13.19
CA GLU A 167 -11.71 -6.71 11.98
C GLU A 167 -11.99 -8.12 11.41
N GLY A 168 -12.10 -9.13 12.27
CA GLY A 168 -12.36 -10.51 11.84
C GLY A 168 -13.76 -10.69 11.23
N ALA A 169 -14.79 -10.06 11.79
CA ALA A 169 -16.14 -10.16 11.28
C ALA A 169 -16.28 -9.47 9.90
N LEU A 170 -15.70 -8.28 9.76
CA LEU A 170 -15.72 -7.55 8.50
C LEU A 170 -14.93 -8.28 7.40
N ARG A 171 -13.80 -8.88 7.75
CA ARG A 171 -13.03 -9.71 6.81
C ARG A 171 -13.85 -10.89 6.30
N ASN A 172 -14.56 -11.58 7.20
CA ASN A 172 -15.43 -12.70 6.83
C ASN A 172 -16.59 -12.25 5.95
N GLU A 173 -17.23 -11.12 6.25
CA GLU A 173 -18.30 -10.55 5.44
C GLU A 173 -17.81 -10.20 4.04
N LYS A 174 -16.67 -9.52 3.92
CA LYS A 174 -16.08 -9.18 2.62
C LYS A 174 -15.67 -10.42 1.83
N PHE A 175 -15.14 -11.43 2.50
CA PHE A 175 -14.81 -12.71 1.88
C PHE A 175 -16.04 -13.38 1.27
N VAL A 176 -17.14 -13.47 2.01
CA VAL A 176 -18.39 -14.03 1.50
C VAL A 176 -18.93 -13.22 0.33
N MET A 177 -18.96 -11.90 0.48
CA MET A 177 -19.51 -10.99 -0.52
C MET A 177 -18.74 -11.07 -1.86
N ILE A 178 -17.41 -11.01 -1.84
CA ILE A 178 -16.61 -11.08 -3.07
C ILE A 178 -16.75 -12.46 -3.75
N LYS A 179 -16.76 -13.53 -2.97
CA LYS A 179 -16.93 -14.90 -3.46
C LYS A 179 -18.28 -15.10 -4.16
N GLU A 180 -19.37 -14.65 -3.56
CA GLU A 180 -20.70 -14.77 -4.15
C GLU A 180 -20.85 -13.89 -5.38
N PHE A 181 -20.36 -12.65 -5.36
CA PHE A 181 -20.43 -11.77 -6.51
C PHE A 181 -19.59 -12.29 -7.68
N SER A 182 -18.37 -12.78 -7.42
CA SER A 182 -17.51 -13.36 -8.46
C SER A 182 -18.19 -14.54 -9.16
N ARG A 183 -18.90 -15.39 -8.39
CA ARG A 183 -19.66 -16.52 -8.94
C ARG A 183 -20.79 -16.05 -9.87
N VAL A 184 -21.47 -14.96 -9.51
CA VAL A 184 -22.57 -14.40 -10.32
C VAL A 184 -22.09 -13.84 -11.65
N ILE A 185 -20.94 -13.16 -11.68
CA ILE A 185 -20.43 -12.52 -12.90
C ILE A 185 -19.39 -13.38 -13.65
N GLY A 186 -19.06 -14.57 -13.13
CA GLY A 186 -18.08 -15.47 -13.75
C GLY A 186 -16.65 -14.93 -13.76
N SER A 187 -16.25 -14.17 -12.73
CA SER A 187 -14.89 -13.64 -12.57
C SER A 187 -14.13 -14.37 -11.48
N ASP A 188 -12.81 -14.39 -11.60
CA ASP A 188 -11.94 -14.80 -10.51
C ASP A 188 -11.86 -13.73 -9.44
N TRP A 189 -11.47 -14.09 -8.22
CA TRP A 189 -11.41 -13.17 -7.09
C TRP A 189 -10.21 -13.44 -6.18
N LEU A 190 -9.69 -12.36 -5.61
CA LEU A 190 -8.63 -12.35 -4.61
C LEU A 190 -9.02 -11.43 -3.45
N LEU A 191 -8.73 -11.83 -2.21
CA LEU A 191 -8.81 -10.94 -1.08
C LEU A 191 -7.41 -10.73 -0.50
N VAL A 192 -7.00 -9.47 -0.41
CA VAL A 192 -5.69 -9.07 0.11
C VAL A 192 -5.88 -8.37 1.45
N ALA A 193 -5.47 -9.02 2.53
CA ALA A 193 -5.49 -8.45 3.87
C ALA A 193 -4.09 -7.94 4.22
N ASN A 194 -3.99 -6.74 4.81
CA ASN A 194 -2.75 -6.24 5.38
C ASN A 194 -3.02 -5.56 6.73
N ASP A 195 -1.98 -5.38 7.52
CA ASP A 195 -2.01 -4.72 8.82
C ASP A 195 -1.18 -3.43 8.85
N PHE A 196 -0.95 -2.82 7.69
CA PHE A 196 -0.11 -1.61 7.54
C PHE A 196 -0.58 -0.44 8.39
N ASN A 197 -1.88 -0.35 8.71
CA ASN A 197 -2.42 0.62 9.65
C ASN A 197 -1.82 0.49 11.07
N GLN A 198 -1.18 -0.63 11.36
CA GLN A 198 -0.48 -0.85 12.63
C GLN A 198 1.00 -0.40 12.61
N VAL A 199 1.55 -0.07 11.45
CA VAL A 199 2.96 0.34 11.30
C VAL A 199 3.16 1.78 11.80
N VAL A 200 2.36 2.71 11.30
CA VAL A 200 2.39 4.11 11.70
C VAL A 200 1.29 4.36 12.74
N PHE A 201 1.56 5.18 13.73
CA PHE A 201 0.55 5.54 14.74
C PHE A 201 -0.70 6.15 14.10
N ASP A 202 -1.84 5.49 14.25
CA ASP A 202 -3.13 6.01 13.80
C ASP A 202 -3.52 7.32 14.49
N ASP A 203 -3.23 7.45 15.79
CA ASP A 203 -3.46 8.67 16.56
C ASP A 203 -2.57 9.83 16.10
N GLU A 204 -1.45 9.53 15.43
CA GLU A 204 -0.56 10.53 14.85
C GLU A 204 -1.12 11.12 13.55
N ILE A 205 -1.99 10.39 12.89
CA ILE A 205 -2.61 10.73 11.60
C ILE A 205 -3.96 11.44 11.81
N GLY A 206 -4.58 11.29 12.96
CA GLY A 206 -5.86 11.90 13.29
C GLY A 206 -5.78 13.43 13.43
N ARG A 207 -6.95 14.07 13.64
CA ARG A 207 -7.14 15.53 13.72
C ARG A 207 -6.16 16.25 14.67
N ASN A 208 -5.72 15.56 15.71
CA ASN A 208 -4.79 16.05 16.73
C ASN A 208 -3.45 15.32 16.73
N GLY A 209 -3.20 14.45 15.76
CA GLY A 209 -1.97 13.70 15.67
C GLY A 209 -0.73 14.57 15.48
N LYS A 210 0.44 14.05 15.82
CA LYS A 210 1.72 14.79 15.71
C LYS A 210 1.97 15.20 14.26
N ILE A 211 1.69 14.32 13.30
CA ILE A 211 1.85 14.60 11.87
C ILE A 211 0.96 15.78 11.47
N THR A 212 -0.32 15.74 11.82
CA THR A 212 -1.25 16.83 11.48
C THR A 212 -0.86 18.13 12.17
N ARG A 213 -0.42 18.09 13.43
CA ARG A 213 0.10 19.26 14.14
C ARG A 213 1.38 19.80 13.52
N TYR A 214 2.30 18.91 13.13
CA TYR A 214 3.53 19.30 12.45
C TYR A 214 3.23 19.97 11.11
N LEU A 215 2.36 19.37 10.29
CA LEU A 215 1.94 19.92 9.01
C LEU A 215 1.30 21.30 9.16
N ARG A 216 0.43 21.45 10.15
CA ARG A 216 -0.27 22.72 10.44
C ARG A 216 0.65 23.79 10.98
N ASN A 217 1.40 23.46 12.02
CA ASN A 217 2.11 24.47 12.83
C ASN A 217 3.51 24.75 12.30
N THR A 218 4.17 23.78 11.71
CA THR A 218 5.55 23.89 11.23
C THR A 218 5.61 24.19 9.75
N LEU A 219 4.79 23.50 8.96
CA LEU A 219 4.80 23.65 7.51
C LEU A 219 3.72 24.61 7.00
N GLN A 220 2.83 25.07 7.87
CA GLN A 220 1.73 26.00 7.55
C GLN A 220 0.84 25.51 6.39
N LEU A 221 0.77 24.20 6.18
CA LEU A 221 -0.07 23.61 5.15
C LEU A 221 -1.55 23.79 5.51
N ASN A 222 -2.34 24.06 4.48
CA ASN A 222 -3.79 24.18 4.65
C ASN A 222 -4.39 22.83 5.07
N THR A 223 -4.66 22.70 6.35
CA THR A 223 -5.14 21.45 6.96
C THR A 223 -6.65 21.23 6.80
N VAL A 224 -7.37 22.12 6.12
CA VAL A 224 -8.79 21.89 5.80
C VAL A 224 -8.94 20.65 4.90
N ALA A 225 -8.03 20.48 3.94
CA ALA A 225 -7.95 19.25 3.14
C ALA A 225 -7.63 18.00 4.00
N PHE A 226 -6.89 18.17 5.09
CA PHE A 226 -6.56 17.10 6.03
C PHE A 226 -7.71 16.70 6.96
N ASN A 227 -8.71 17.56 7.16
CA ASN A 227 -9.77 17.30 8.13
C ASN A 227 -10.78 16.24 7.72
N HIS A 228 -10.95 15.96 6.43
CA HIS A 228 -11.95 15.01 5.94
C HIS A 228 -11.44 13.99 4.91
N SER A 229 -10.38 14.29 4.19
CA SER A 229 -9.89 13.43 3.11
C SER A 229 -8.36 13.36 3.01
N GLY A 230 -7.65 14.17 3.75
CA GLY A 230 -6.24 14.41 3.54
C GLY A 230 -5.33 13.20 3.72
N PHE A 231 -5.74 12.30 4.58
CA PHE A 231 -5.03 11.02 4.74
C PHE A 231 -5.52 9.91 3.82
N TRP A 232 -6.56 10.13 3.02
CA TRP A 232 -7.04 9.14 2.08
C TRP A 232 -5.92 8.70 1.12
N GLY A 233 -5.23 9.64 0.50
CA GLY A 233 -4.10 9.33 -0.37
C GLY A 233 -2.96 8.62 0.35
N MET A 234 -2.69 8.98 1.61
CA MET A 234 -1.64 8.34 2.42
C MET A 234 -2.07 6.98 3.00
N ARG A 235 -3.35 6.70 3.10
CA ARG A 235 -3.91 5.46 3.64
C ARG A 235 -4.41 4.53 2.56
N TYR A 236 -5.21 5.05 1.63
CA TYR A 236 -5.89 4.25 0.63
C TYR A 236 -4.98 3.84 -0.51
N ILE A 237 -4.21 4.79 -1.08
CA ILE A 237 -3.31 4.47 -2.19
C ILE A 237 -2.26 3.42 -1.78
N PRO A 238 -1.52 3.58 -0.68
CA PRO A 238 -0.59 2.55 -0.24
C PRO A 238 -1.23 1.20 0.06
N ASN A 239 -2.44 1.18 0.64
CA ASN A 239 -3.15 -0.07 0.88
C ASN A 239 -3.57 -0.75 -0.44
N LEU A 240 -4.04 0.03 -1.43
CA LEU A 240 -4.32 -0.51 -2.76
C LEU A 240 -3.05 -1.09 -3.40
N CYS A 241 -1.89 -0.48 -3.15
CA CYS A 241 -0.61 -1.00 -3.62
C CYS A 241 -0.21 -2.35 -3.01
N SER A 242 -0.90 -2.81 -1.95
CA SER A 242 -0.69 -4.17 -1.41
C SER A 242 -0.97 -5.27 -2.43
N VAL A 243 -1.70 -4.94 -3.49
CA VAL A 243 -2.01 -5.84 -4.60
C VAL A 243 -0.87 -5.91 -5.65
N ALA A 244 0.11 -5.02 -5.58
CA ALA A 244 1.17 -4.92 -6.59
C ALA A 244 1.96 -6.23 -6.84
N PRO A 245 2.34 -7.03 -5.83
CA PRO A 245 3.00 -8.31 -6.06
C PRO A 245 2.16 -9.28 -6.89
N PHE A 246 0.86 -9.35 -6.61
CA PHE A 246 -0.07 -10.17 -7.37
C PHE A 246 -0.25 -9.63 -8.81
N ALA A 247 -0.44 -8.33 -8.98
CA ALA A 247 -0.56 -7.71 -10.30
C ALA A 247 0.66 -7.99 -11.17
N TYR A 248 1.85 -7.87 -10.58
CA TYR A 248 3.11 -8.20 -11.26
C TYR A 248 3.13 -9.68 -11.69
N ALA A 249 2.87 -10.61 -10.78
CA ALA A 249 2.90 -12.05 -11.07
C ALA A 249 1.91 -12.46 -12.17
N MET A 250 0.78 -11.78 -12.27
CA MET A 250 -0.27 -12.03 -13.27
C MET A 250 -0.08 -11.23 -14.57
N GLY A 251 0.96 -10.39 -14.66
CA GLY A 251 1.22 -9.54 -15.84
C GLY A 251 0.18 -8.45 -16.06
N ILE A 252 -0.55 -8.03 -15.00
CA ILE A 252 -1.65 -7.07 -15.11
C ILE A 252 -1.11 -5.65 -15.13
N LYS A 253 -1.56 -4.86 -16.10
CA LYS A 253 -1.11 -3.46 -16.32
C LYS A 253 -2.20 -2.42 -16.01
N GLU A 254 -3.47 -2.84 -15.84
CA GLU A 254 -4.63 -1.97 -15.58
C GLU A 254 -5.35 -2.32 -14.27
#